data_e92bfefbce14b6f078b069a841cd02f7
#
_entry.id   e92bfefbce14b6f078b069a841cd02f7
#
_cell.length_a   1.000
_cell.length_b   1.000
_cell.length_c   1.000
_cell.angle_alpha   90.00
_cell.angle_beta   90.00
_cell.angle_gamma   90.00
#
_symmetry.space_group_name_H-M   'P 1'
#
loop_
_entity.id
_entity.type
_entity.pdbx_description
1 polymer ?
#
loop_
_entity_poly.entity_id
_entity_poly.type
_entity_poly.pdbx_seq_one_letter_code
_entity_poly.pdbx_strand_id
1 'polypeptide(L)'
;MNKLSVLIVEDDSRIANIVAKTITKMDEFEVVGLASSADEAIDLLNCFSPELVFLDISLTNSSGLDVIKYIRQDLSEIKICVVMLTAAKDVEIIQKSISYGVFDYILKPIAFSRLNQTLLRYIEYSNRLDNSSAFEQEDLDLLFHKSGQSSVRASEVPKGIDTITLVKVRNVMKESPQTAYTAEAMSECIGTSRTTARRYLEYLLSGQEVVADIEYGTVGRPEKHYVLTKK
;
A
#
# COMPACT_ATOMS: atom_id res chain seq x y z
N MET A 1 -8.28 -6.11 -16.96
CA MET A 1 -7.51 -4.91 -16.60
C MET A 1 -6.06 -5.16 -16.93
N ASN A 2 -5.35 -4.19 -17.53
CA ASN A 2 -3.91 -4.32 -17.67
C ASN A 2 -3.29 -4.21 -16.26
N LYS A 3 -2.25 -5.00 -16.02
CA LYS A 3 -1.51 -4.91 -14.77
C LYS A 3 -0.63 -3.67 -14.75
N LEU A 4 -0.45 -3.08 -13.57
CA LEU A 4 0.46 -1.96 -13.36
C LEU A 4 1.91 -2.45 -13.43
N SER A 5 2.69 -1.91 -14.35
CA SER A 5 4.06 -2.33 -14.64
C SER A 5 5.06 -1.73 -13.64
N VAL A 6 5.89 -2.59 -13.05
CA VAL A 6 6.83 -2.20 -12.00
C VAL A 6 8.26 -2.57 -12.37
N LEU A 7 9.18 -1.61 -12.31
CA LEU A 7 10.63 -1.81 -12.37
C LEU A 7 11.22 -1.73 -10.94
N ILE A 8 12.15 -2.62 -10.62
CA ILE A 8 12.88 -2.58 -9.36
C ILE A 8 14.36 -2.34 -9.67
N VAL A 9 14.95 -1.32 -9.05
CA VAL A 9 16.36 -0.93 -9.21
C VAL A 9 17.02 -1.06 -7.84
N GLU A 10 17.77 -2.13 -7.66
CA GLU A 10 18.38 -2.54 -6.38
C GLU A 10 19.57 -3.45 -6.62
N ASP A 11 20.75 -3.10 -6.12
CA ASP A 11 21.98 -3.88 -6.33
C ASP A 11 22.09 -5.13 -5.44
N ASP A 12 21.44 -5.15 -4.26
CA ASP A 12 21.31 -6.40 -3.49
C ASP A 12 20.18 -7.26 -4.07
N SER A 13 20.57 -8.29 -4.81
CA SER A 13 19.64 -9.24 -5.44
C SER A 13 18.67 -9.92 -4.45
N ARG A 14 19.04 -10.05 -3.18
CA ARG A 14 18.18 -10.63 -2.12
C ARG A 14 17.05 -9.67 -1.80
N ILE A 15 17.36 -8.38 -1.68
CA ILE A 15 16.35 -7.32 -1.43
C ILE A 15 15.46 -7.18 -2.66
N ALA A 16 16.04 -7.09 -3.87
CA ALA A 16 15.28 -7.02 -5.11
C ALA A 16 14.26 -8.17 -5.24
N ASN A 17 14.71 -9.41 -4.97
CA ASN A 17 13.85 -10.60 -5.01
C ASN A 17 12.74 -10.59 -3.93
N ILE A 18 13.02 -10.07 -2.74
CA ILE A 18 12.01 -9.94 -1.67
C ILE A 18 10.95 -8.93 -2.08
N VAL A 19 11.35 -7.78 -2.61
CA VAL A 19 10.44 -6.74 -3.11
C VAL A 19 9.60 -7.31 -4.26
N ALA A 20 10.22 -7.94 -5.26
CA ALA A 20 9.54 -8.55 -6.40
C ALA A 20 8.49 -9.58 -5.96
N LYS A 21 8.86 -10.52 -5.08
CA LYS A 21 7.94 -11.53 -4.52
C LYS A 21 6.79 -10.91 -3.73
N THR A 22 6.99 -9.76 -3.14
CA THR A 22 5.91 -9.08 -2.40
C THR A 22 4.95 -8.41 -3.37
N ILE A 23 5.46 -7.76 -4.40
CA ILE A 23 4.67 -7.09 -5.44
C ILE A 23 3.84 -8.11 -6.22
N THR A 24 4.43 -9.23 -6.64
CA THR A 24 3.75 -10.28 -7.43
C THR A 24 2.67 -11.07 -6.67
N LYS A 25 2.52 -10.86 -5.36
CA LYS A 25 1.38 -11.38 -4.59
C LYS A 25 0.09 -10.58 -4.79
N MET A 26 0.20 -9.39 -5.36
CA MET A 26 -0.94 -8.54 -5.70
C MET A 26 -1.21 -8.68 -7.20
N ASP A 27 -2.42 -9.10 -7.55
CA ASP A 27 -2.81 -9.41 -8.93
C ASP A 27 -2.81 -8.16 -9.84
N GLU A 28 -2.87 -6.99 -9.24
CA GLU A 28 -2.86 -5.68 -9.92
C GLU A 28 -1.51 -5.31 -10.52
N PHE A 29 -0.41 -5.95 -10.07
CA PHE A 29 0.95 -5.60 -10.50
C PHE A 29 1.64 -6.67 -11.31
N GLU A 30 2.57 -6.25 -12.17
CA GLU A 30 3.57 -7.10 -12.79
C GLU A 30 4.96 -6.48 -12.70
N VAL A 31 5.97 -7.27 -12.36
CA VAL A 31 7.36 -6.83 -12.36
C VAL A 31 7.94 -7.05 -13.75
N VAL A 32 8.21 -5.94 -14.46
CA VAL A 32 8.72 -5.96 -15.84
C VAL A 32 10.24 -6.03 -15.92
N GLY A 33 10.95 -5.75 -14.82
CA GLY A 33 12.42 -5.83 -14.79
C GLY A 33 12.99 -5.68 -13.39
N LEU A 34 14.23 -6.19 -13.25
CA LEU A 34 15.10 -5.99 -12.09
C LEU A 34 16.41 -5.43 -12.63
N ALA A 35 16.83 -4.26 -12.16
CA ALA A 35 18.11 -3.63 -12.50
C ALA A 35 19.01 -3.60 -11.26
N SER A 36 20.28 -3.84 -11.44
CA SER A 36 21.32 -3.78 -10.40
C SER A 36 22.19 -2.53 -10.47
N SER A 37 22.05 -1.75 -11.53
CA SER A 37 22.80 -0.51 -11.80
C SER A 37 21.94 0.56 -12.44
N ALA A 38 22.44 1.80 -12.48
CA ALA A 38 21.73 2.90 -13.16
C ALA A 38 21.67 2.67 -14.68
N ASP A 39 22.71 2.16 -15.31
CA ASP A 39 22.72 1.92 -16.76
C ASP A 39 21.70 0.85 -17.14
N GLU A 40 21.66 -0.26 -16.41
CA GLU A 40 20.64 -1.32 -16.60
C GLU A 40 19.23 -0.79 -16.36
N ALA A 41 19.06 0.08 -15.36
CA ALA A 41 17.76 0.72 -15.10
C ALA A 41 17.31 1.61 -16.27
N ILE A 42 18.21 2.40 -16.84
CA ILE A 42 17.92 3.27 -18.00
C ILE A 42 17.54 2.43 -19.23
N ASP A 43 18.24 1.34 -19.49
CA ASP A 43 17.91 0.42 -20.58
C ASP A 43 16.50 -0.17 -20.41
N LEU A 44 16.18 -0.64 -19.20
CA LEU A 44 14.86 -1.21 -18.90
C LEU A 44 13.74 -0.15 -18.89
N LEU A 45 14.01 1.08 -18.45
CA LEU A 45 13.08 2.20 -18.54
C LEU A 45 12.69 2.49 -20.00
N ASN A 46 13.66 2.51 -20.90
CA ASN A 46 13.42 2.73 -22.34
C ASN A 46 12.68 1.57 -23.00
N CYS A 47 12.96 0.33 -22.57
CA CYS A 47 12.33 -0.85 -23.15
C CYS A 47 10.88 -1.03 -22.72
N PHE A 48 10.56 -0.78 -21.45
CA PHE A 48 9.28 -1.17 -20.86
C PHE A 48 8.39 0.01 -20.46
N SER A 49 8.93 1.23 -20.32
CA SER A 49 8.19 2.41 -19.85
C SER A 49 7.31 2.11 -18.62
N PRO A 50 7.89 1.64 -17.51
CA PRO A 50 7.12 1.19 -16.36
C PRO A 50 6.36 2.35 -15.71
N GLU A 51 5.20 2.06 -15.11
CA GLU A 51 4.38 3.07 -14.42
C GLU A 51 4.90 3.37 -13.01
N LEU A 52 5.55 2.39 -12.37
CA LEU A 52 6.10 2.49 -11.02
C LEU A 52 7.53 1.96 -10.97
N VAL A 53 8.42 2.72 -10.33
CA VAL A 53 9.82 2.33 -10.12
C VAL A 53 10.12 2.31 -8.63
N PHE A 54 10.56 1.17 -8.12
CA PHE A 54 11.23 1.09 -6.81
C PHE A 54 12.71 1.27 -7.01
N LEU A 55 13.31 2.28 -6.37
CA LEU A 55 14.66 2.74 -6.67
C LEU A 55 15.50 2.86 -5.40
N ASP A 56 16.59 2.11 -5.30
CA ASP A 56 17.61 2.40 -4.28
C ASP A 56 18.47 3.60 -4.70
N ILE A 57 18.82 4.42 -3.75
CA ILE A 57 19.75 5.54 -3.94
C ILE A 57 21.17 5.04 -4.09
N SER A 58 21.56 4.03 -3.29
CA SER A 58 22.93 3.54 -3.15
C SER A 58 23.12 2.32 -4.03
N LEU A 59 23.32 2.54 -5.33
CA LEU A 59 23.68 1.47 -6.27
C LEU A 59 25.18 1.30 -6.36
N THR A 60 25.64 0.05 -6.64
CA THR A 60 27.04 -0.22 -6.89
C THR A 60 27.53 0.56 -8.13
N ASN A 61 28.56 1.38 -7.95
CA ASN A 61 29.18 2.24 -8.98
C ASN A 61 28.29 3.34 -9.58
N SER A 62 27.10 3.61 -9.04
CA SER A 62 26.20 4.64 -9.56
C SER A 62 25.26 5.15 -8.46
N SER A 63 24.49 6.19 -8.76
CA SER A 63 23.50 6.74 -7.83
C SER A 63 22.09 6.61 -8.39
N GLY A 64 21.15 6.15 -7.57
CA GLY A 64 19.73 6.20 -7.93
C GLY A 64 19.23 7.62 -8.23
N LEU A 65 19.92 8.66 -7.72
CA LEU A 65 19.62 10.05 -8.10
C LEU A 65 19.85 10.32 -9.59
N ASP A 66 20.75 9.61 -10.26
CA ASP A 66 20.97 9.78 -11.69
C ASP A 66 19.85 9.11 -12.49
N VAL A 67 19.32 7.99 -12.02
CA VAL A 67 18.13 7.34 -12.61
C VAL A 67 16.90 8.25 -12.50
N ILE A 68 16.64 8.85 -11.33
CA ILE A 68 15.48 9.73 -11.20
C ILE A 68 15.63 11.02 -12.01
N LYS A 69 16.84 11.57 -12.15
CA LYS A 69 17.11 12.68 -13.06
C LYS A 69 16.77 12.32 -14.49
N TYR A 70 17.26 11.16 -14.95
CA TYR A 70 16.96 10.66 -16.29
C TYR A 70 15.44 10.54 -16.52
N ILE A 71 14.71 9.96 -15.59
CA ILE A 71 13.23 9.87 -15.65
C ILE A 71 12.60 11.27 -15.81
N ARG A 72 13.08 12.28 -15.07
CA ARG A 72 12.47 13.62 -15.08
C ARG A 72 12.89 14.48 -16.27
N GLN A 73 14.07 14.27 -16.82
CA GLN A 73 14.62 15.08 -17.92
C GLN A 73 14.36 14.45 -19.28
N ASP A 74 14.61 13.16 -19.42
CA ASP A 74 14.60 12.47 -20.70
C ASP A 74 13.29 11.71 -20.97
N LEU A 75 12.57 11.32 -19.92
CA LEU A 75 11.28 10.62 -20.00
C LEU A 75 10.12 11.46 -19.43
N SER A 76 10.21 12.79 -19.50
CA SER A 76 9.24 13.74 -18.93
C SER A 76 7.81 13.57 -19.46
N GLU A 77 7.64 13.08 -20.68
CA GLU A 77 6.34 12.80 -21.31
C GLU A 77 5.68 11.51 -20.77
N ILE A 78 6.46 10.66 -20.10
CA ILE A 78 5.98 9.38 -19.55
C ILE A 78 5.68 9.56 -18.05
N LYS A 79 4.49 9.15 -17.63
CA LYS A 79 4.07 9.25 -16.23
C LYS A 79 4.68 8.11 -15.41
N ILE A 80 5.92 8.29 -14.94
CA ILE A 80 6.61 7.30 -14.10
C ILE A 80 6.61 7.78 -12.64
N CYS A 81 5.97 7.03 -11.77
CA CYS A 81 6.05 7.23 -10.32
C CYS A 81 7.28 6.53 -9.75
N VAL A 82 7.99 7.21 -8.83
CA VAL A 82 9.20 6.67 -8.21
C VAL A 82 9.00 6.54 -6.70
N VAL A 83 9.28 5.36 -6.17
CA VAL A 83 9.35 5.07 -4.73
C VAL A 83 10.80 4.81 -4.38
N MET A 84 11.34 5.60 -3.46
CA MET A 84 12.72 5.40 -3.00
C MET A 84 12.79 4.27 -1.98
N LEU A 85 13.72 3.32 -2.19
CA LEU A 85 14.09 2.27 -1.24
C LEU A 85 15.52 2.52 -0.78
N THR A 86 15.77 2.95 0.45
CA THR A 86 17.13 3.31 0.81
C THR A 86 17.46 3.18 2.30
N ALA A 87 18.71 2.90 2.61
CA ALA A 87 19.27 2.99 3.94
C ALA A 87 19.71 4.43 4.28
N ALA A 88 19.81 5.32 3.28
CA ALA A 88 20.29 6.69 3.48
C ALA A 88 19.31 7.49 4.34
N LYS A 89 19.86 8.10 5.39
CA LYS A 89 19.17 9.05 6.28
C LYS A 89 19.70 10.47 6.10
N ASP A 90 20.52 10.66 5.07
CA ASP A 90 21.11 11.96 4.77
C ASP A 90 20.03 12.94 4.31
N VAL A 91 19.96 14.07 5.00
CA VAL A 91 18.94 15.09 4.77
C VAL A 91 19.04 15.67 3.36
N GLU A 92 20.25 15.88 2.83
CA GLU A 92 20.43 16.44 1.49
C GLU A 92 19.91 15.48 0.40
N ILE A 93 20.16 14.19 0.56
CA ILE A 93 19.68 13.14 -0.35
C ILE A 93 18.16 13.08 -0.32
N ILE A 94 17.56 13.10 0.87
CA ILE A 94 16.11 13.11 1.05
C ILE A 94 15.51 14.36 0.41
N GLN A 95 16.07 15.54 0.66
CA GLN A 95 15.59 16.79 0.07
C GLN A 95 15.65 16.77 -1.47
N LYS A 96 16.74 16.26 -2.05
CA LYS A 96 16.86 16.08 -3.50
C LYS A 96 15.80 15.15 -4.04
N SER A 97 15.60 13.99 -3.41
CA SER A 97 14.57 13.04 -3.82
C SER A 97 13.18 13.65 -3.80
N ILE A 98 12.86 14.40 -2.75
CA ILE A 98 11.57 15.13 -2.64
C ILE A 98 11.43 16.17 -3.76
N SER A 99 12.50 16.93 -4.08
CA SER A 99 12.47 17.93 -5.15
C SER A 99 12.25 17.33 -6.54
N TYR A 100 12.60 16.05 -6.75
CA TYR A 100 12.29 15.29 -7.95
C TYR A 100 10.86 14.73 -7.99
N GLY A 101 10.04 15.01 -6.99
CA GLY A 101 8.64 14.57 -6.96
C GLY A 101 8.51 13.05 -6.82
N VAL A 102 9.20 12.44 -5.86
CA VAL A 102 9.02 11.02 -5.55
C VAL A 102 7.63 10.77 -4.97
N PHE A 103 7.03 9.66 -5.34
CA PHE A 103 5.72 9.25 -4.86
C PHE A 103 5.75 8.84 -3.38
N ASP A 104 6.81 8.13 -2.98
CA ASP A 104 6.97 7.66 -1.60
C ASP A 104 8.43 7.37 -1.27
N TYR A 105 8.70 7.15 0.03
CA TYR A 105 10.04 6.90 0.56
C TYR A 105 9.98 5.79 1.61
N ILE A 106 10.71 4.70 1.39
CA ILE A 106 10.76 3.54 2.28
C ILE A 106 12.19 3.34 2.78
N LEU A 107 12.38 3.44 4.09
CA LEU A 107 13.67 3.18 4.71
C LEU A 107 13.93 1.67 4.84
N LYS A 108 15.15 1.25 4.54
CA LYS A 108 15.65 -0.09 4.86
C LYS A 108 15.96 -0.20 6.37
N PRO A 109 15.65 -1.32 7.05
CA PRO A 109 15.12 -2.57 6.50
C PRO A 109 13.65 -2.45 6.10
N ILE A 110 13.31 -3.00 4.93
CA ILE A 110 11.98 -2.88 4.33
C ILE A 110 10.98 -3.70 5.14
N ALA A 111 10.02 -3.03 5.79
CA ALA A 111 8.89 -3.69 6.42
C ALA A 111 7.84 -4.04 5.35
N PHE A 112 7.41 -5.31 5.29
CA PHE A 112 6.38 -5.76 4.34
C PHE A 112 5.08 -4.96 4.44
N SER A 113 4.66 -4.59 5.64
CA SER A 113 3.48 -3.75 5.86
C SER A 113 3.62 -2.38 5.21
N ARG A 114 4.82 -1.77 5.26
CA ARG A 114 5.10 -0.47 4.65
C ARG A 114 5.10 -0.55 3.13
N LEU A 115 5.71 -1.61 2.56
CA LEU A 115 5.71 -1.85 1.12
C LEU A 115 4.27 -2.05 0.60
N ASN A 116 3.48 -2.90 1.26
CA ASN A 116 2.07 -3.13 0.91
C ASN A 116 1.24 -1.83 1.00
N GLN A 117 1.47 -1.00 2.02
CA GLN A 117 0.79 0.30 2.16
C GLN A 117 1.10 1.22 0.97
N THR A 118 2.36 1.27 0.54
CA THR A 118 2.77 2.07 -0.63
C THR A 118 2.11 1.56 -1.92
N LEU A 119 2.05 0.24 -2.12
CA LEU A 119 1.40 -0.38 -3.29
C LEU A 119 -0.11 -0.08 -3.31
N LEU A 120 -0.81 -0.21 -2.18
CA LEU A 120 -2.24 0.12 -2.09
C LEU A 120 -2.50 1.60 -2.37
N ARG A 121 -1.66 2.49 -1.85
CA ARG A 121 -1.73 3.93 -2.17
C ARG A 121 -1.54 4.20 -3.66
N TYR A 122 -0.61 3.47 -4.30
CA TYR A 122 -0.38 3.63 -5.72
C TYR A 122 -1.58 3.18 -6.56
N ILE A 123 -2.23 2.06 -6.20
CA ILE A 123 -3.47 1.61 -6.85
C ILE A 123 -4.57 2.68 -6.72
N GLU A 124 -4.78 3.24 -5.52
CA GLU A 124 -5.76 4.31 -5.32
C GLU A 124 -5.44 5.55 -6.17
N TYR A 125 -4.17 5.93 -6.22
CA TYR A 125 -3.68 7.06 -7.01
C TYR A 125 -3.91 6.86 -8.51
N SER A 126 -3.47 5.71 -9.07
CA SER A 126 -3.64 5.37 -10.48
C SER A 126 -5.13 5.32 -10.86
N ASN A 127 -5.95 4.60 -10.10
CA ASN A 127 -7.38 4.49 -10.35
C ASN A 127 -8.10 5.84 -10.36
N ARG A 128 -7.70 6.81 -9.51
CA ARG A 128 -8.28 8.15 -9.50
C ARG A 128 -7.90 8.95 -10.73
N LEU A 129 -6.64 8.85 -11.18
CA LEU A 129 -6.18 9.54 -12.37
C LEU A 129 -6.87 9.02 -13.64
N ASP A 130 -7.08 7.70 -13.73
CA ASP A 130 -7.65 7.06 -14.92
C ASP A 130 -9.16 7.23 -15.02
N ASN A 131 -9.87 7.34 -13.90
CA ASN A 131 -11.33 7.38 -13.87
C ASN A 131 -11.92 8.81 -13.76
N SER A 132 -11.09 9.84 -13.60
CA SER A 132 -11.55 11.21 -13.42
C SER A 132 -11.46 12.00 -14.73
N SER A 133 -12.59 12.48 -15.22
CA SER A 133 -12.65 13.43 -16.35
C SER A 133 -12.43 14.89 -15.93
N ALA A 134 -12.59 15.19 -14.66
CA ALA A 134 -12.31 16.48 -14.02
C ALA A 134 -12.02 16.23 -12.53
N PHE A 135 -11.20 17.09 -11.93
CA PHE A 135 -10.88 17.05 -10.50
C PHE A 135 -11.51 18.24 -9.80
N GLU A 136 -12.21 17.97 -8.70
CA GLU A 136 -12.61 19.00 -7.74
C GLU A 136 -11.52 19.16 -6.66
N GLN A 137 -11.61 20.24 -5.86
CA GLN A 137 -10.59 20.50 -4.83
C GLN A 137 -10.47 19.33 -3.83
N GLU A 138 -11.58 18.68 -3.50
CA GLU A 138 -11.62 17.53 -2.61
C GLU A 138 -10.84 16.33 -3.17
N ASP A 139 -10.89 16.11 -4.48
CA ASP A 139 -10.11 15.04 -5.14
C ASP A 139 -8.62 15.34 -5.09
N LEU A 140 -8.24 16.60 -5.32
CA LEU A 140 -6.85 17.05 -5.23
C LEU A 140 -6.34 16.94 -3.79
N ASP A 141 -7.13 17.34 -2.81
CA ASP A 141 -6.79 17.20 -1.40
C ASP A 141 -6.59 15.73 -1.02
N LEU A 142 -7.36 14.82 -1.60
CA LEU A 142 -7.18 13.39 -1.42
C LEU A 142 -5.91 12.86 -2.07
N LEU A 143 -5.52 13.39 -3.24
CA LEU A 143 -4.28 13.01 -3.91
C LEU A 143 -3.03 13.54 -3.17
N PHE A 144 -3.09 14.78 -2.67
CA PHE A 144 -1.92 15.46 -2.08
C PHE A 144 -1.88 15.39 -0.55
N HIS A 145 -3.01 15.43 0.16
CA HIS A 145 -3.07 15.59 1.62
C HIS A 145 -3.41 14.31 2.39
N LYS A 146 -3.94 13.28 1.75
CA LYS A 146 -4.12 11.98 2.42
C LYS A 146 -2.83 11.20 2.67
N SER A 147 -1.68 11.77 2.35
CA SER A 147 -0.41 11.28 2.91
C SER A 147 -0.33 11.43 4.43
N GLY A 148 -1.21 12.22 5.07
CA GLY A 148 -1.18 12.50 6.50
C GLY A 148 -2.48 12.29 7.28
N GLN A 149 -3.64 12.08 6.63
CA GLN A 149 -4.91 12.02 7.35
C GLN A 149 -5.87 10.88 6.97
N SER A 150 -5.54 9.96 6.05
CA SER A 150 -5.97 8.56 6.15
C SER A 150 -5.03 7.74 7.04
N SER A 151 -4.28 8.36 7.89
CA SER A 151 -4.14 7.85 9.23
C SER A 151 -5.51 8.16 9.93
N VAL A 152 -6.51 7.30 9.77
CA VAL A 152 -6.72 6.51 10.98
C VAL A 152 -5.35 6.39 11.59
N ARG A 153 -5.12 7.20 12.66
CA ARG A 153 -3.89 7.18 13.43
C ARG A 153 -3.33 5.78 13.28
N ALA A 154 -2.09 5.65 12.75
CA ALA A 154 -1.26 4.55 13.12
C ALA A 154 -0.99 4.73 14.63
N SER A 155 -2.08 4.76 15.42
CA SER A 155 -2.12 4.19 16.73
C SER A 155 -1.70 2.77 16.40
N GLU A 156 -0.46 2.46 16.72
CA GLU A 156 0.14 1.16 16.81
C GLU A 156 -0.94 0.11 16.68
N VAL A 157 -1.03 -0.50 15.47
CA VAL A 157 -1.99 -1.60 15.28
C VAL A 157 -1.62 -2.56 16.39
N PRO A 158 -2.47 -2.83 17.36
CA PRO A 158 -2.07 -3.55 18.56
C PRO A 158 -1.39 -4.84 18.17
N LYS A 159 -0.30 -5.21 18.87
CA LYS A 159 0.41 -6.47 18.59
C LYS A 159 -0.61 -7.58 18.38
N GLY A 160 -0.62 -8.14 17.18
CA GLY A 160 -1.52 -9.23 16.80
C GLY A 160 -2.65 -8.90 15.85
N ILE A 161 -2.77 -7.67 15.33
CA ILE A 161 -3.65 -7.35 14.20
C ILE A 161 -2.78 -7.20 12.96
N ASP A 162 -3.01 -8.08 11.99
CA ASP A 162 -2.37 -8.03 10.67
C ASP A 162 -3.23 -7.20 9.70
N THR A 163 -2.58 -6.32 8.94
CA THR A 163 -3.25 -5.38 8.03
C THR A 163 -4.01 -6.10 6.91
N ILE A 164 -3.47 -7.21 6.38
CA ILE A 164 -4.09 -7.98 5.30
C ILE A 164 -5.41 -8.59 5.78
N THR A 165 -5.39 -9.19 6.97
CA THR A 165 -6.59 -9.76 7.59
C THR A 165 -7.61 -8.67 7.93
N LEU A 166 -7.17 -7.49 8.37
CA LEU A 166 -8.05 -6.37 8.65
C LEU A 166 -8.77 -5.88 7.38
N VAL A 167 -8.06 -5.80 6.24
CA VAL A 167 -8.66 -5.45 4.94
C VAL A 167 -9.70 -6.50 4.53
N LYS A 168 -9.43 -7.80 4.71
CA LYS A 168 -10.41 -8.85 4.42
C LYS A 168 -11.70 -8.67 5.24
N VAL A 169 -11.58 -8.42 6.55
CA VAL A 169 -12.74 -8.16 7.42
C VAL A 169 -13.54 -6.96 6.94
N ARG A 170 -12.86 -5.84 6.61
CA ARG A 170 -13.52 -4.65 6.07
C ARG A 170 -14.23 -4.91 4.75
N ASN A 171 -13.65 -5.69 3.85
CA ASN A 171 -14.25 -6.02 2.55
C ASN A 171 -15.53 -6.85 2.73
N VAL A 172 -15.50 -7.90 3.54
CA VAL A 172 -16.69 -8.70 3.87
C VAL A 172 -17.81 -7.82 4.43
N MET A 173 -17.51 -6.89 5.33
CA MET A 173 -18.52 -5.99 5.89
C MET A 173 -19.04 -4.97 4.88
N LYS A 174 -18.21 -4.51 3.92
CA LYS A 174 -18.62 -3.61 2.84
C LYS A 174 -19.49 -4.28 1.79
N GLU A 175 -19.26 -5.55 1.48
CA GLU A 175 -20.08 -6.33 0.55
C GLU A 175 -21.51 -6.50 1.05
N SER A 176 -21.70 -6.53 2.37
CA SER A 176 -23.02 -6.64 3.00
C SER A 176 -23.17 -5.69 4.19
N PRO A 177 -23.31 -4.37 3.94
CA PRO A 177 -23.22 -3.33 4.99
C PRO A 177 -24.32 -3.38 6.05
N GLN A 178 -25.44 -4.03 5.77
CA GLN A 178 -26.58 -4.16 6.69
C GLN A 178 -26.58 -5.49 7.45
N THR A 179 -25.64 -6.39 7.12
CA THR A 179 -25.57 -7.70 7.79
C THR A 179 -24.84 -7.56 9.12
N ALA A 180 -25.47 -8.10 10.16
CA ALA A 180 -24.86 -8.20 11.48
C ALA A 180 -23.97 -9.47 11.52
N TYR A 181 -22.68 -9.28 11.78
CA TYR A 181 -21.72 -10.37 11.86
C TYR A 181 -21.38 -10.70 13.32
N THR A 182 -21.48 -11.98 13.68
CA THR A 182 -20.86 -12.50 14.90
C THR A 182 -19.39 -12.80 14.66
N ALA A 183 -18.61 -12.99 15.73
CA ALA A 183 -17.22 -13.43 15.60
C ALA A 183 -17.10 -14.82 14.95
N GLU A 184 -18.11 -15.68 15.11
CA GLU A 184 -18.20 -16.99 14.46
C GLU A 184 -18.38 -16.83 12.95
N ALA A 185 -19.44 -16.15 12.53
CA ALA A 185 -19.74 -15.90 11.11
C ALA A 185 -18.59 -15.21 10.37
N MET A 186 -17.97 -14.20 11.00
CA MET A 186 -16.81 -13.52 10.42
C MET A 186 -15.61 -14.47 10.28
N SER A 187 -15.39 -15.37 11.25
CA SER A 187 -14.29 -16.34 11.19
C SER A 187 -14.41 -17.30 10.01
N GLU A 188 -15.63 -17.71 9.67
CA GLU A 188 -15.93 -18.54 8.50
C GLU A 188 -15.67 -17.78 7.19
N CYS A 189 -16.14 -16.51 7.10
CA CYS A 189 -15.96 -15.68 5.90
C CYS A 189 -14.49 -15.42 5.55
N ILE A 190 -13.61 -15.22 6.54
CA ILE A 190 -12.21 -14.87 6.29
C ILE A 190 -11.23 -16.03 6.49
N GLY A 191 -11.71 -17.23 6.83
CA GLY A 191 -10.87 -18.43 7.00
C GLY A 191 -9.91 -18.33 8.18
N THR A 192 -10.38 -17.87 9.37
CA THR A 192 -9.56 -17.70 10.57
C THR A 192 -10.23 -18.28 11.82
N SER A 193 -9.59 -18.20 12.99
CA SER A 193 -10.22 -18.62 14.23
C SER A 193 -11.23 -17.58 14.74
N ARG A 194 -12.29 -18.03 15.46
CA ARG A 194 -13.27 -17.15 16.13
C ARG A 194 -12.60 -16.11 17.02
N THR A 195 -11.55 -16.48 17.75
CA THR A 195 -10.80 -15.58 18.63
C THR A 195 -10.07 -14.50 17.81
N THR A 196 -9.52 -14.86 16.65
CA THR A 196 -8.89 -13.93 15.73
C THR A 196 -9.94 -12.97 15.16
N ALA A 197 -11.02 -13.48 14.57
CA ALA A 197 -12.10 -12.66 14.01
C ALA A 197 -12.66 -11.67 15.05
N ARG A 198 -12.93 -12.13 16.30
CA ARG A 198 -13.38 -11.27 17.38
C ARG A 198 -12.42 -10.11 17.65
N ARG A 199 -11.11 -10.37 17.67
CA ARG A 199 -10.09 -9.33 17.91
C ARG A 199 -10.13 -8.23 16.83
N TYR A 200 -10.35 -8.59 15.56
CA TYR A 200 -10.49 -7.62 14.48
C TYR A 200 -11.80 -6.83 14.57
N LEU A 201 -12.91 -7.47 14.89
CA LEU A 201 -14.20 -6.81 15.07
C LEU A 201 -14.18 -5.83 16.27
N GLU A 202 -13.57 -6.20 17.39
CA GLU A 202 -13.36 -5.31 18.54
C GLU A 202 -12.42 -4.13 18.18
N TYR A 203 -11.42 -4.36 17.34
CA TYR A 203 -10.58 -3.29 16.83
C TYR A 203 -11.37 -2.30 15.95
N LEU A 204 -12.20 -2.77 15.02
CA LEU A 204 -13.08 -1.93 14.22
C LEU A 204 -14.13 -1.18 15.09
N LEU A 205 -14.61 -1.82 16.17
CA LEU A 205 -15.51 -1.20 17.14
C LEU A 205 -14.82 -0.05 17.88
N SER A 206 -13.57 -0.23 18.31
CA SER A 206 -12.78 0.81 18.97
C SER A 206 -12.47 1.99 18.04
N GLY A 207 -12.36 1.74 16.73
CA GLY A 207 -12.21 2.74 15.68
C GLY A 207 -13.52 3.37 15.19
N GLN A 208 -14.68 3.02 15.81
CA GLN A 208 -16.00 3.50 15.41
C GLN A 208 -16.39 3.18 13.94
N GLU A 209 -15.70 2.21 13.32
CA GLU A 209 -16.03 1.74 11.97
C GLU A 209 -17.26 0.82 11.97
N VAL A 210 -17.51 0.15 13.10
CA VAL A 210 -18.68 -0.70 13.33
C VAL A 210 -19.35 -0.33 14.64
N VAL A 211 -20.62 -0.65 14.76
CA VAL A 211 -21.37 -0.65 16.00
C VAL A 211 -21.63 -2.08 16.44
N ALA A 212 -21.68 -2.33 17.75
CA ALA A 212 -21.98 -3.64 18.29
C ALA A 212 -23.29 -3.60 19.07
N ASP A 213 -24.14 -4.56 18.78
CA ASP A 213 -25.34 -4.85 19.59
C ASP A 213 -25.15 -6.18 20.33
N ILE A 214 -25.78 -6.32 21.49
CA ILE A 214 -25.67 -7.51 22.33
C ILE A 214 -27.02 -8.22 22.32
N GLU A 215 -27.06 -9.40 21.73
CA GLU A 215 -28.24 -10.24 21.72
C GLU A 215 -28.18 -11.24 22.89
N TYR A 216 -29.20 -11.21 23.74
CA TYR A 216 -29.35 -12.12 24.87
C TYR A 216 -30.19 -13.33 24.42
N GLY A 217 -29.53 -14.45 24.16
CA GLY A 217 -30.21 -15.70 23.91
C GLY A 217 -30.90 -16.25 25.17
N THR A 218 -31.91 -17.12 24.99
CA THR A 218 -32.65 -17.77 26.07
C THR A 218 -31.79 -18.72 26.91
N VAL A 219 -30.66 -19.24 26.37
CA VAL A 219 -29.67 -20.08 27.06
C VAL A 219 -28.29 -19.80 26.44
N GLY A 220 -27.32 -19.42 27.28
CA GLY A 220 -25.94 -19.23 26.82
C GLY A 220 -25.34 -17.85 27.18
N ARG A 221 -24.08 -17.61 26.77
CA ARG A 221 -23.44 -16.29 26.92
C ARG A 221 -24.01 -15.34 25.87
N PRO A 222 -24.20 -14.03 26.20
CA PRO A 222 -24.60 -13.01 25.25
C PRO A 222 -23.65 -12.97 24.05
N GLU A 223 -24.20 -12.86 22.86
CA GLU A 223 -23.43 -12.79 21.62
C GLU A 223 -23.43 -11.36 21.07
N LYS A 224 -22.24 -10.87 20.66
CA LYS A 224 -22.11 -9.54 20.07
C LYS A 224 -22.28 -9.65 18.55
N HIS A 225 -23.12 -8.79 18.01
CA HIS A 225 -23.39 -8.61 16.60
C HIS A 225 -22.79 -7.28 16.15
N TYR A 226 -21.93 -7.29 15.13
CA TYR A 226 -21.23 -6.12 14.63
C TYR A 226 -21.79 -5.73 13.28
N VAL A 227 -22.14 -4.44 13.10
CA VAL A 227 -22.71 -3.88 11.87
C VAL A 227 -21.88 -2.67 11.47
N LEU A 228 -21.69 -2.44 10.16
CA LEU A 228 -20.97 -1.29 9.65
C LEU A 228 -21.70 0.01 10.04
N THR A 229 -20.96 1.00 10.53
CA THR A 229 -21.53 2.31 10.87
C THR A 229 -22.00 3.00 9.58
N LYS A 230 -23.28 3.39 9.49
CA LYS A 230 -23.75 4.23 8.40
C LYS A 230 -23.11 5.61 8.52
N LYS A 231 -22.30 5.99 7.56
CA LYS A 231 -21.91 7.39 7.33
C LYS A 231 -22.98 8.12 6.57
#